data_fa37e0b398790933d0aa3d342ff35f7a
#
_entry.id   fa37e0b398790933d0aa3d342ff35f7a
#
_cell.length_a   1.000
_cell.length_b   1.000
_cell.length_c   1.000
_cell.angle_alpha   90.00
_cell.angle_beta   90.00
_cell.angle_gamma   90.00
#
_symmetry.space_group_name_H-M   'P 1'
#
loop_
_entity.id
_entity.type
_entity.pdbx_description
1 polymer ?
#
loop_
_entity_poly.entity_id
_entity_poly.type
_entity_poly.pdbx_seq_one_letter_code
_entity_poly.pdbx_strand_id
1 'polypeptide(L)'
;MGRYPSRDELLAEAIEKTGHSDFGPGDFREGLDVLLESLERDADLSPATDRDVIGALRRRLANRLAVEAWYREHPEIADLRVSGPVDITGLPRTGTTALAIMMSLDPQFRALRGWEQAQPCPPPLIEDEATDPRRLSFVRDYEQVNPEIRAMHIYDPDATLEDTELLGMAFHAQQYTMPIYGYHGWWRSADLTATFAYHRRLVKLLQSRRPPDRWLFKAPHHKFHLEAIVSAYPDARFVMTHRDPAKVVPSWASLVSAIFPAADGVHDLHRLGREISDHLRAGMHSALAARSQLGEDRFLDVHHRELAADPIGTLQRIYDWLGLEWPAPVQRTVRAWCDANRSGAHGAHRYTAEQFGLSAAQLRSDYDFYIRHFDVAIEE
;
A
#
# COMPACT_ATOMS: atom_id res chain seq x y z
N MET A 1 9.03 27.68 -18.85
CA MET A 1 9.21 27.05 -17.54
C MET A 1 8.04 26.10 -17.36
N GLY A 2 8.27 24.83 -17.05
CA GLY A 2 7.18 23.91 -16.75
C GLY A 2 6.44 24.31 -15.49
N ARG A 3 5.29 23.73 -15.25
CA ARG A 3 4.48 23.92 -14.04
C ARG A 3 5.18 23.37 -12.80
N TYR A 4 5.99 22.30 -12.97
CA TYR A 4 6.71 21.62 -11.92
C TYR A 4 8.22 21.82 -12.04
N PRO A 5 8.98 21.77 -10.89
CA PRO A 5 10.45 21.75 -10.93
C PRO A 5 10.96 20.53 -11.70
N SER A 6 12.08 20.66 -12.35
CA SER A 6 12.79 19.53 -12.96
C SER A 6 13.35 18.59 -11.88
N ARG A 7 13.66 17.34 -12.26
CA ARG A 7 14.34 16.40 -11.37
C ARG A 7 15.62 17.00 -10.79
N ASP A 8 16.44 17.63 -11.62
CA ASP A 8 17.74 18.13 -11.18
C ASP A 8 17.62 19.30 -10.18
N GLU A 9 16.59 20.16 -10.35
CA GLU A 9 16.26 21.18 -9.37
C GLU A 9 15.82 20.56 -8.03
N LEU A 10 14.94 19.54 -8.05
CA LEU A 10 14.50 18.84 -6.84
C LEU A 10 15.67 18.14 -6.12
N LEU A 11 16.61 17.53 -6.86
CA LEU A 11 17.80 16.90 -6.29
C LEU A 11 18.71 17.95 -5.65
N ALA A 12 18.97 19.09 -6.33
CA ALA A 12 19.78 20.16 -5.80
C ALA A 12 19.17 20.76 -4.51
N GLU A 13 17.87 21.03 -4.48
CA GLU A 13 17.16 21.51 -3.30
C GLU A 13 17.26 20.52 -2.11
N ALA A 14 17.15 19.21 -2.39
CA ALA A 14 17.28 18.19 -1.33
C ALA A 14 18.71 18.15 -0.76
N ILE A 15 19.74 18.27 -1.60
CA ILE A 15 21.15 18.35 -1.19
C ILE A 15 21.40 19.62 -0.34
N GLU A 16 20.93 20.77 -0.81
CA GLU A 16 21.07 22.03 -0.07
C GLU A 16 20.40 21.95 1.31
N LYS A 17 19.19 21.41 1.36
CA LYS A 17 18.42 21.29 2.61
C LYS A 17 19.05 20.35 3.63
N THR A 18 19.65 19.23 3.17
CA THR A 18 20.11 18.17 4.07
C THR A 18 21.62 18.18 4.32
N GLY A 19 22.40 18.83 3.46
CA GLY A 19 23.86 18.76 3.46
C GLY A 19 24.42 17.40 3.02
N HIS A 20 23.59 16.49 2.53
CA HIS A 20 23.98 15.17 2.03
C HIS A 20 23.75 15.09 0.53
N SER A 21 24.56 14.29 -0.19
CA SER A 21 24.49 14.16 -1.65
C SER A 21 24.34 12.73 -2.16
N ASP A 22 24.44 11.75 -1.28
CA ASP A 22 24.28 10.34 -1.63
C ASP A 22 22.80 9.93 -1.51
N PHE A 23 22.16 9.69 -2.65
CA PHE A 23 20.76 9.22 -2.73
C PHE A 23 20.63 7.68 -2.65
N GLY A 24 21.74 6.96 -2.51
CA GLY A 24 21.75 5.51 -2.42
C GLY A 24 21.45 4.77 -3.72
N PRO A 25 21.37 3.44 -3.63
CA PRO A 25 21.16 2.56 -4.78
C PRO A 25 19.73 2.65 -5.33
N GLY A 26 19.56 2.12 -6.53
CA GLY A 26 18.27 1.96 -7.21
C GLY A 26 18.00 3.05 -8.24
N ASP A 27 17.04 2.73 -9.11
CA ASP A 27 16.68 3.56 -10.26
C ASP A 27 15.48 4.47 -9.98
N PHE A 28 15.59 5.26 -8.92
CA PHE A 28 14.52 6.18 -8.53
C PHE A 28 14.35 7.37 -9.49
N ARG A 29 15.37 7.67 -10.32
CA ARG A 29 15.36 8.82 -11.23
C ARG A 29 14.38 8.64 -12.36
N GLU A 30 14.29 7.44 -12.93
CA GLU A 30 13.31 7.12 -13.97
C GLU A 30 11.88 7.31 -13.42
N GLY A 31 11.57 6.74 -12.25
CA GLY A 31 10.25 6.89 -11.63
C GLY A 31 9.89 8.35 -11.36
N LEU A 32 10.87 9.17 -10.94
CA LEU A 32 10.67 10.60 -10.73
C LEU A 32 10.42 11.34 -12.05
N ASP A 33 11.19 11.05 -13.10
CA ASP A 33 11.01 11.67 -14.41
C ASP A 33 9.61 11.37 -14.98
N VAL A 34 9.21 10.10 -15.00
CA VAL A 34 7.89 9.68 -15.50
C VAL A 34 6.75 10.29 -14.67
N LEU A 35 6.95 10.42 -13.35
CA LEU A 35 5.97 11.06 -12.47
C LEU A 35 5.82 12.55 -12.80
N LEU A 36 6.92 13.29 -12.95
CA LEU A 36 6.89 14.71 -13.29
C LEU A 36 6.29 14.95 -14.67
N GLU A 37 6.65 14.14 -15.68
CA GLU A 37 6.07 14.21 -17.03
C GLU A 37 4.55 13.95 -17.00
N SER A 38 4.12 12.97 -16.21
CA SER A 38 2.69 12.63 -16.11
C SER A 38 1.91 13.70 -15.33
N LEU A 39 2.50 14.32 -14.31
CA LEU A 39 1.91 15.46 -13.62
C LEU A 39 1.71 16.64 -14.56
N GLU A 40 2.71 16.97 -15.39
CA GLU A 40 2.63 18.07 -16.34
C GLU A 40 1.57 17.82 -17.43
N ARG A 41 1.46 16.58 -17.91
CA ARG A 41 0.61 16.21 -19.05
C ARG A 41 -0.82 15.86 -18.65
N ASP A 42 -1.00 15.11 -17.57
CA ASP A 42 -2.25 14.42 -17.25
C ASP A 42 -3.02 15.08 -16.10
N ALA A 43 -2.32 15.79 -15.18
CA ALA A 43 -2.92 16.27 -13.96
C ALA A 43 -3.41 17.72 -14.06
N ASP A 44 -4.69 17.92 -13.74
CA ASP A 44 -5.28 19.26 -13.56
C ASP A 44 -5.54 19.50 -12.07
N LEU A 45 -4.47 19.85 -11.35
CA LEU A 45 -4.49 20.03 -9.91
C LEU A 45 -4.65 21.51 -9.54
N SER A 46 -5.30 21.76 -8.41
CA SER A 46 -5.33 23.10 -7.83
C SER A 46 -3.92 23.56 -7.40
N PRO A 47 -3.65 24.86 -7.33
CA PRO A 47 -2.36 25.37 -6.84
C PRO A 47 -2.02 24.90 -5.41
N ALA A 48 -3.01 24.58 -4.59
CA ALA A 48 -2.79 24.04 -3.25
C ALA A 48 -2.27 22.59 -3.34
N THR A 49 -2.95 21.76 -4.12
CA THR A 49 -2.55 20.35 -4.34
C THR A 49 -1.19 20.24 -5.03
N ASP A 50 -0.87 21.12 -5.99
CA ASP A 50 0.46 21.18 -6.59
C ASP A 50 1.56 21.41 -5.54
N ARG A 51 1.34 22.36 -4.61
CA ARG A 51 2.30 22.60 -3.53
C ARG A 51 2.49 21.37 -2.64
N ASP A 52 1.40 20.66 -2.33
CA ASP A 52 1.44 19.46 -1.50
C ASP A 52 2.18 18.31 -2.20
N VAL A 53 1.95 18.12 -3.50
CA VAL A 53 2.65 17.15 -4.34
C VAL A 53 4.14 17.45 -4.38
N ILE A 54 4.54 18.68 -4.72
CA ILE A 54 5.95 19.10 -4.74
C ILE A 54 6.59 18.94 -3.35
N GLY A 55 5.86 19.32 -2.30
CA GLY A 55 6.28 19.12 -0.91
C GLY A 55 6.55 17.65 -0.58
N ALA A 56 5.70 16.73 -1.07
CA ALA A 56 5.89 15.30 -0.89
C ALA A 56 7.11 14.77 -1.66
N LEU A 57 7.35 15.23 -2.90
CA LEU A 57 8.54 14.86 -3.68
C LEU A 57 9.83 15.29 -2.97
N ARG A 58 9.89 16.55 -2.51
CA ARG A 58 11.01 17.09 -1.72
C ARG A 58 11.27 16.30 -0.44
N ARG A 59 10.22 15.93 0.27
CA ARG A 59 10.31 15.15 1.51
C ARG A 59 10.86 13.74 1.24
N ARG A 60 10.41 13.07 0.18
CA ARG A 60 10.89 11.74 -0.20
C ARG A 60 12.37 11.75 -0.58
N LEU A 61 12.84 12.76 -1.31
CA LEU A 61 14.26 12.92 -1.65
C LEU A 61 15.10 13.21 -0.40
N ALA A 62 14.64 14.09 0.49
CA ALA A 62 15.32 14.35 1.76
C ALA A 62 15.39 13.09 2.64
N ASN A 63 14.32 12.29 2.70
CA ASN A 63 14.32 11.02 3.40
C ASN A 63 15.36 10.03 2.83
N ARG A 64 15.50 9.94 1.50
CA ARG A 64 16.55 9.10 0.90
C ARG A 64 17.93 9.50 1.37
N LEU A 65 18.24 10.79 1.33
CA LEU A 65 19.53 11.33 1.81
C LEU A 65 19.77 11.03 3.29
N ALA A 66 18.75 11.18 4.13
CA ALA A 66 18.84 10.87 5.55
C ALA A 66 19.05 9.37 5.80
N VAL A 67 18.39 8.50 5.05
CA VAL A 67 18.56 7.05 5.11
C VAL A 67 20.00 6.65 4.77
N GLU A 68 20.56 7.18 3.69
CA GLU A 68 21.92 6.83 3.28
C GLU A 68 22.98 7.42 4.24
N ALA A 69 22.75 8.62 4.79
CA ALA A 69 23.57 9.16 5.84
C ALA A 69 23.58 8.25 7.07
N TRP A 70 22.40 7.78 7.49
CA TRP A 70 22.26 6.86 8.61
C TRP A 70 23.00 5.52 8.38
N TYR A 71 22.90 4.96 7.18
CA TYR A 71 23.62 3.73 6.82
C TYR A 71 25.13 3.89 6.80
N ARG A 72 25.65 5.09 6.52
CA ARG A 72 27.11 5.36 6.61
C ARG A 72 27.60 5.37 8.06
N GLU A 73 26.74 5.85 8.97
CA GLU A 73 27.05 5.88 10.41
C GLU A 73 26.80 4.52 11.09
N HIS A 74 25.90 3.71 10.51
CA HIS A 74 25.46 2.42 11.03
C HIS A 74 25.53 1.32 9.97
N PRO A 75 26.72 0.96 9.45
CA PRO A 75 26.87 0.01 8.37
C PRO A 75 26.39 -1.41 8.73
N GLU A 76 26.39 -1.77 10.01
CA GLU A 76 25.92 -3.05 10.53
C GLU A 76 24.44 -3.34 10.20
N ILE A 77 23.64 -2.31 9.93
CA ILE A 77 22.22 -2.46 9.54
C ILE A 77 22.10 -3.22 8.21
N ALA A 78 23.10 -3.10 7.33
CA ALA A 78 23.10 -3.80 6.06
C ALA A 78 23.10 -5.33 6.20
N ASP A 79 23.66 -5.86 7.28
CA ASP A 79 23.78 -7.28 7.56
C ASP A 79 22.56 -7.87 8.28
N LEU A 80 21.62 -7.03 8.72
CA LEU A 80 20.41 -7.50 9.38
C LEU A 80 19.59 -8.41 8.45
N ARG A 81 19.16 -9.55 9.00
CA ARG A 81 18.24 -10.46 8.32
C ARG A 81 16.80 -9.93 8.48
N VAL A 82 16.07 -9.87 7.39
CA VAL A 82 14.60 -9.70 7.41
C VAL A 82 14.01 -11.10 7.30
N SER A 83 13.34 -11.57 8.34
CA SER A 83 12.60 -12.84 8.32
C SER A 83 11.46 -12.75 7.31
N GLY A 84 11.20 -13.83 6.58
CA GLY A 84 10.23 -13.87 5.48
C GLY A 84 8.90 -13.22 5.85
N PRO A 85 8.55 -12.11 5.21
CA PRO A 85 7.31 -11.41 5.52
C PRO A 85 6.09 -12.22 5.12
N VAL A 86 4.98 -11.99 5.84
CA VAL A 86 3.64 -12.30 5.36
C VAL A 86 3.11 -11.06 4.66
N ASP A 87 2.67 -11.20 3.43
CA ASP A 87 2.16 -10.11 2.61
C ASP A 87 0.69 -10.34 2.25
N ILE A 88 -0.18 -9.45 2.69
CA ILE A 88 -1.61 -9.50 2.40
C ILE A 88 -1.87 -8.68 1.13
N THR A 89 -2.25 -9.35 0.05
CA THR A 89 -2.47 -8.74 -1.26
C THR A 89 -3.77 -9.21 -1.90
N GLY A 90 -4.02 -8.87 -3.17
CA GLY A 90 -5.21 -9.23 -3.92
C GLY A 90 -5.96 -8.02 -4.46
N LEU A 91 -7.25 -8.14 -4.70
CA LEU A 91 -8.07 -6.99 -5.06
C LEU A 91 -8.30 -6.07 -3.84
N PRO A 92 -8.39 -4.75 -4.01
CA PRO A 92 -8.79 -3.85 -2.92
C PRO A 92 -10.24 -4.13 -2.52
N ARG A 93 -10.67 -3.65 -1.35
CA ARG A 93 -12.05 -3.79 -0.83
C ARG A 93 -12.49 -5.25 -0.60
N THR A 94 -11.56 -6.14 -0.39
CA THR A 94 -11.76 -7.57 -0.10
C THR A 94 -11.53 -7.93 1.37
N GLY A 95 -11.35 -6.92 2.24
CA GLY A 95 -11.09 -7.13 3.67
C GLY A 95 -9.61 -7.15 4.06
N THR A 96 -8.67 -6.83 3.13
CA THR A 96 -7.22 -6.79 3.39
C THR A 96 -6.85 -5.96 4.61
N THR A 97 -7.47 -4.79 4.80
CA THR A 97 -7.17 -3.91 5.95
C THR A 97 -7.62 -4.52 7.27
N ALA A 98 -8.84 -5.06 7.33
CA ALA A 98 -9.34 -5.71 8.54
C ALA A 98 -8.48 -6.93 8.91
N LEU A 99 -8.12 -7.75 7.91
CA LEU A 99 -7.24 -8.90 8.11
C LEU A 99 -5.86 -8.47 8.62
N ALA A 100 -5.26 -7.46 8.02
CA ALA A 100 -3.95 -6.95 8.44
C ALA A 100 -3.99 -6.38 9.87
N ILE A 101 -5.04 -5.65 10.24
CA ILE A 101 -5.20 -5.15 11.61
C ILE A 101 -5.33 -6.33 12.57
N MET A 102 -6.20 -7.30 12.30
CA MET A 102 -6.37 -8.47 13.17
C MET A 102 -5.06 -9.25 13.37
N MET A 103 -4.27 -9.44 12.31
CA MET A 103 -2.97 -10.09 12.42
C MET A 103 -1.95 -9.22 13.19
N SER A 104 -1.97 -7.90 13.03
CA SER A 104 -1.04 -7.00 13.73
C SER A 104 -1.32 -6.85 15.23
N LEU A 105 -2.46 -7.34 15.74
CA LEU A 105 -2.73 -7.46 17.18
C LEU A 105 -1.88 -8.53 17.84
N ASP A 106 -1.26 -9.41 17.07
CA ASP A 106 -0.30 -10.39 17.58
C ASP A 106 1.11 -9.79 17.57
N PRO A 107 1.81 -9.73 18.72
CA PRO A 107 3.16 -9.19 18.80
C PRO A 107 4.21 -9.97 17.97
N GLN A 108 3.92 -11.19 17.51
CA GLN A 108 4.78 -11.91 16.56
C GLN A 108 4.92 -11.15 15.24
N PHE A 109 3.93 -10.30 14.88
CA PHE A 109 3.96 -9.51 13.66
C PHE A 109 4.30 -8.05 13.94
N ARG A 110 5.13 -7.48 13.10
CA ARG A 110 5.30 -6.05 12.98
C ARG A 110 4.77 -5.58 11.63
N ALA A 111 3.80 -4.68 11.68
CA ALA A 111 3.28 -4.02 10.49
C ALA A 111 3.94 -2.65 10.27
N LEU A 112 3.89 -2.16 9.03
CA LEU A 112 4.33 -0.80 8.70
C LEU A 112 3.27 0.20 9.16
N ARG A 113 3.70 1.24 9.89
CA ARG A 113 2.85 2.34 10.33
C ARG A 113 3.14 3.59 9.51
N GLY A 114 2.13 4.41 9.29
CA GLY A 114 2.22 5.56 8.40
C GLY A 114 3.29 6.57 8.80
N TRP A 115 3.38 6.91 10.08
CA TRP A 115 4.36 7.87 10.59
C TRP A 115 5.81 7.40 10.49
N GLU A 116 6.06 6.07 10.64
CA GLU A 116 7.39 5.48 10.46
C GLU A 116 7.85 5.57 9.00
N GLN A 117 6.92 5.34 8.08
CA GLN A 117 7.20 5.38 6.65
C GLN A 117 7.44 6.80 6.15
N ALA A 118 6.62 7.75 6.62
CA ALA A 118 6.69 9.14 6.19
C ALA A 118 8.03 9.80 6.54
N GLN A 119 8.70 9.34 7.62
CA GLN A 119 10.02 9.78 8.04
C GLN A 119 10.76 8.67 8.78
N PRO A 120 11.43 7.74 8.05
CA PRO A 120 12.03 6.54 8.64
C PRO A 120 13.30 6.79 9.46
N CYS A 121 13.97 7.94 9.27
CA CYS A 121 15.17 8.32 10.00
C CYS A 121 14.94 9.42 11.03
N PRO A 122 15.52 9.29 12.25
CA PRO A 122 16.15 8.07 12.80
C PRO A 122 15.11 6.94 12.99
N PRO A 123 15.53 5.66 12.96
CA PRO A 123 14.59 4.56 13.20
C PRO A 123 13.97 4.68 14.60
N PRO A 124 12.64 4.42 14.76
CA PRO A 124 11.95 4.64 16.02
C PRO A 124 12.42 3.69 17.12
N LEU A 125 12.45 4.18 18.36
CA LEU A 125 12.69 3.42 19.58
C LEU A 125 11.35 3.04 20.21
N ILE A 126 11.25 1.82 20.75
CA ILE A 126 10.01 1.32 21.38
C ILE A 126 9.62 2.20 22.57
N GLU A 127 10.58 2.53 23.42
CA GLU A 127 10.40 3.33 24.63
C GLU A 127 9.90 4.74 24.37
N ASP A 128 10.20 5.30 23.20
CA ASP A 128 9.88 6.68 22.84
C ASP A 128 8.64 6.81 21.94
N GLU A 129 8.05 5.70 21.48
CA GLU A 129 6.97 5.71 20.49
C GLU A 129 5.80 6.62 20.86
N ALA A 130 5.36 6.59 22.12
CA ALA A 130 4.21 7.38 22.57
C ALA A 130 4.46 8.89 22.47
N THR A 131 5.71 9.32 22.56
CA THR A 131 6.15 10.73 22.58
C THR A 131 6.89 11.11 21.29
N ASP A 132 7.09 10.21 20.36
CA ASP A 132 7.76 10.48 19.09
C ASP A 132 7.03 11.62 18.35
N PRO A 133 7.73 12.74 18.06
CA PRO A 133 7.11 13.91 17.44
C PRO A 133 6.53 13.63 16.06
N ARG A 134 7.04 12.62 15.33
CA ARG A 134 6.52 12.18 14.04
C ARG A 134 5.15 11.54 14.19
N ARG A 135 5.02 10.65 15.19
CA ARG A 135 3.73 10.03 15.53
C ARG A 135 2.71 11.06 15.98
N LEU A 136 3.11 11.99 16.85
CA LEU A 136 2.23 13.05 17.33
C LEU A 136 1.79 14.00 16.19
N SER A 137 2.68 14.27 15.21
CA SER A 137 2.31 15.03 14.02
C SER A 137 1.30 14.25 13.15
N PHE A 138 1.55 12.98 12.91
CA PHE A 138 0.65 12.13 12.12
C PHE A 138 -0.76 12.05 12.74
N VAL A 139 -0.86 11.97 14.07
CA VAL A 139 -2.15 12.00 14.78
C VAL A 139 -2.88 13.31 14.52
N ARG A 140 -2.20 14.46 14.64
CA ARG A 140 -2.82 15.78 14.36
C ARG A 140 -3.29 15.92 12.92
N ASP A 141 -2.47 15.45 11.96
CA ASP A 141 -2.82 15.51 10.55
C ASP A 141 -4.02 14.60 10.23
N TYR A 142 -4.07 13.42 10.87
CA TYR A 142 -5.20 12.51 10.78
C TYR A 142 -6.51 13.12 11.28
N GLU A 143 -6.48 13.89 12.37
CA GLU A 143 -7.66 14.57 12.92
C GLU A 143 -8.26 15.58 11.93
N GLN A 144 -7.44 16.09 11.00
CA GLN A 144 -7.85 17.05 9.97
C GLN A 144 -8.38 16.38 8.69
N VAL A 145 -8.19 15.06 8.53
CA VAL A 145 -8.73 14.34 7.36
C VAL A 145 -10.25 14.38 7.37
N ASN A 146 -10.83 14.62 6.20
CA ASN A 146 -12.30 14.63 6.03
C ASN A 146 -12.95 13.40 6.68
N PRO A 147 -13.96 13.59 7.55
CA PRO A 147 -14.65 12.49 8.23
C PRO A 147 -15.22 11.43 7.28
N GLU A 148 -15.66 11.81 6.08
CA GLU A 148 -16.15 10.86 5.08
C GLU A 148 -15.05 9.92 4.58
N ILE A 149 -13.84 10.45 4.35
CA ILE A 149 -12.67 9.65 3.95
C ILE A 149 -12.29 8.72 5.11
N ARG A 150 -12.29 9.22 6.35
CA ARG A 150 -12.03 8.38 7.54
C ARG A 150 -13.04 7.25 7.70
N ALA A 151 -14.30 7.48 7.35
CA ALA A 151 -15.33 6.44 7.39
C ALA A 151 -15.15 5.36 6.31
N MET A 152 -14.53 5.72 5.18
CA MET A 152 -14.25 4.77 4.09
C MET A 152 -12.99 3.95 4.29
N HIS A 153 -12.02 4.44 5.06
CA HIS A 153 -10.74 3.78 5.30
C HIS A 153 -10.30 3.97 6.75
N ILE A 154 -9.90 2.88 7.40
CA ILE A 154 -9.37 2.94 8.77
C ILE A 154 -8.00 3.61 8.73
N TYR A 155 -7.88 4.75 9.39
CA TYR A 155 -6.68 5.57 9.47
C TYR A 155 -6.28 5.76 10.94
N ASP A 156 -5.83 4.70 11.60
CA ASP A 156 -5.24 4.81 12.93
C ASP A 156 -3.73 5.03 12.76
N PRO A 157 -3.07 5.97 13.45
CA PRO A 157 -1.62 6.18 13.34
C PRO A 157 -0.80 4.93 13.67
N ASP A 158 -1.31 4.06 14.50
CA ASP A 158 -0.66 2.80 14.87
C ASP A 158 -1.17 1.60 14.06
N ALA A 159 -2.17 1.80 13.18
CA ALA A 159 -2.67 0.75 12.30
C ALA A 159 -1.70 0.41 11.18
N THR A 160 -1.85 -0.80 10.68
CA THR A 160 -1.14 -1.29 9.49
C THR A 160 -1.54 -0.47 8.26
N LEU A 161 -0.59 0.25 7.69
CA LEU A 161 -0.76 0.94 6.41
C LEU A 161 0.00 0.22 5.29
N GLU A 162 -0.40 0.53 4.06
CA GLU A 162 0.31 0.11 2.86
C GLU A 162 1.69 0.77 2.81
N ASP A 163 2.66 0.11 2.18
CA ASP A 163 4.05 0.55 2.09
C ASP A 163 4.30 1.64 1.03
N THR A 164 3.26 2.36 0.67
CA THR A 164 3.25 3.38 -0.39
C THR A 164 4.32 4.45 -0.18
N GLU A 165 4.61 4.87 1.06
CA GLU A 165 5.63 5.87 1.32
C GLU A 165 7.06 5.29 1.16
N LEU A 166 7.28 4.02 1.52
CA LEU A 166 8.57 3.36 1.29
C LEU A 166 8.86 3.20 -0.21
N LEU A 167 7.89 2.68 -0.97
CA LEU A 167 7.98 2.60 -2.43
C LEU A 167 8.05 3.99 -3.07
N GLY A 168 7.39 4.97 -2.46
CA GLY A 168 7.40 6.38 -2.86
C GLY A 168 8.79 7.01 -2.84
N MET A 169 9.70 6.53 -1.99
CA MET A 169 11.09 6.99 -1.98
C MET A 169 11.88 6.55 -3.21
N ALA A 170 11.41 5.55 -3.94
CA ALA A 170 11.92 5.18 -5.26
C ALA A 170 11.08 5.80 -6.39
N PHE A 171 10.03 6.56 -6.08
CA PHE A 171 9.06 7.10 -7.05
C PHE A 171 8.38 6.01 -7.90
N HIS A 172 8.26 4.82 -7.35
CA HIS A 172 7.60 3.67 -7.96
C HIS A 172 6.37 3.22 -7.16
N ALA A 173 5.77 4.11 -6.36
CA ALA A 173 4.53 3.83 -5.66
C ALA A 173 3.32 4.15 -6.54
N GLN A 174 2.29 3.32 -6.45
CA GLN A 174 1.02 3.65 -7.08
C GLN A 174 0.42 4.93 -6.46
N GLN A 175 0.05 5.90 -7.31
CA GLN A 175 -0.44 7.20 -6.89
C GLN A 175 -1.98 7.26 -7.00
N TYR A 176 -2.69 6.65 -6.06
CA TYR A 176 -4.16 6.62 -6.06
C TYR A 176 -4.83 7.99 -5.87
N THR A 177 -4.07 8.99 -5.45
CA THR A 177 -4.61 10.31 -5.12
C THR A 177 -4.59 11.31 -6.28
N MET A 178 -4.08 10.88 -7.46
CA MET A 178 -3.90 11.76 -8.61
C MET A 178 -4.31 11.07 -9.92
N PRO A 179 -4.98 11.78 -10.86
CA PRO A 179 -5.40 11.24 -12.16
C PRO A 179 -4.26 11.22 -13.19
N ILE A 180 -3.11 10.68 -12.84
CA ILE A 180 -1.91 10.58 -13.68
C ILE A 180 -1.87 9.23 -14.42
N TYR A 181 -2.77 9.04 -15.34
CA TYR A 181 -2.98 7.75 -16.01
C TYR A 181 -1.76 7.26 -16.80
N GLY A 182 -0.96 8.15 -17.36
CA GLY A 182 0.30 7.80 -18.03
C GLY A 182 1.30 7.15 -17.09
N TYR A 183 1.47 7.72 -15.89
CA TYR A 183 2.30 7.12 -14.85
C TYR A 183 1.76 5.76 -14.40
N HIS A 184 0.45 5.63 -14.21
CA HIS A 184 -0.16 4.35 -13.82
C HIS A 184 0.04 3.28 -14.90
N GLY A 185 -0.01 3.66 -16.19
CA GLY A 185 0.28 2.77 -17.33
C GLY A 185 1.72 2.25 -17.32
N TRP A 186 2.69 3.15 -17.16
CA TRP A 186 4.10 2.82 -17.03
C TRP A 186 4.38 1.94 -15.81
N TRP A 187 3.89 2.34 -14.65
CA TRP A 187 4.11 1.64 -13.38
C TRP A 187 3.66 0.18 -13.41
N ARG A 188 2.57 -0.15 -14.11
CA ARG A 188 2.06 -1.52 -14.23
C ARG A 188 3.06 -2.49 -14.86
N SER A 189 3.94 -2.01 -15.73
CA SER A 189 4.91 -2.81 -16.48
C SER A 189 6.37 -2.54 -16.10
N ALA A 190 6.63 -1.60 -15.20
CA ALA A 190 7.96 -1.27 -14.73
C ALA A 190 8.59 -2.45 -13.97
N ASP A 191 9.89 -2.67 -14.14
CA ASP A 191 10.64 -3.59 -13.31
C ASP A 191 10.92 -2.95 -11.94
N LEU A 192 10.27 -3.44 -10.90
CA LEU A 192 10.43 -2.95 -9.53
C LEU A 192 11.45 -3.74 -8.69
N THR A 193 12.29 -4.56 -9.30
CA THR A 193 13.31 -5.34 -8.59
C THR A 193 14.23 -4.46 -7.76
N ALA A 194 14.78 -3.40 -8.34
CA ALA A 194 15.63 -2.44 -7.63
C ALA A 194 14.86 -1.66 -6.55
N THR A 195 13.58 -1.36 -6.81
CA THR A 195 12.68 -0.69 -5.85
C THR A 195 12.43 -1.56 -4.61
N PHE A 196 12.12 -2.84 -4.77
CA PHE A 196 11.93 -3.75 -3.64
C PHE A 196 13.26 -4.09 -2.93
N ALA A 197 14.38 -4.07 -3.62
CA ALA A 197 15.70 -4.13 -2.96
C ALA A 197 15.91 -2.91 -2.05
N TYR A 198 15.53 -1.70 -2.49
CA TYR A 198 15.57 -0.49 -1.66
C TYR A 198 14.52 -0.53 -0.55
N HIS A 199 13.31 -1.00 -0.82
CA HIS A 199 12.29 -1.25 0.20
C HIS A 199 12.82 -2.14 1.33
N ARG A 200 13.50 -3.25 1.00
CA ARG A 200 14.14 -4.12 1.99
C ARG A 200 15.21 -3.38 2.81
N ARG A 201 15.93 -2.45 2.20
CA ARG A 201 16.88 -1.59 2.91
C ARG A 201 16.17 -0.71 3.94
N LEU A 202 15.05 -0.09 3.58
CA LEU A 202 14.21 0.69 4.50
C LEU A 202 13.62 -0.15 5.63
N VAL A 203 13.18 -1.36 5.32
CA VAL A 203 12.68 -2.32 6.32
C VAL A 203 13.78 -2.73 7.30
N LYS A 204 15.02 -2.97 6.84
CA LYS A 204 16.19 -3.22 7.71
C LYS A 204 16.46 -2.02 8.62
N LEU A 205 16.39 -0.81 8.10
CA LEU A 205 16.52 0.41 8.88
C LEU A 205 15.48 0.46 10.00
N LEU A 206 14.21 0.31 9.67
CA LEU A 206 13.11 0.36 10.64
C LEU A 206 13.24 -0.71 11.73
N GLN A 207 13.69 -1.93 11.37
CA GLN A 207 13.83 -3.00 12.35
C GLN A 207 15.11 -2.90 13.20
N SER A 208 16.09 -2.06 12.85
CA SER A 208 17.39 -2.01 13.52
C SER A 208 17.30 -1.74 15.03
N ARG A 209 16.28 -0.99 15.44
CA ARG A 209 16.01 -0.67 16.86
C ARG A 209 14.76 -1.35 17.43
N ARG A 210 13.98 -2.01 16.57
CA ARG A 210 12.78 -2.76 16.94
C ARG A 210 12.63 -3.99 16.03
N PRO A 211 13.42 -5.04 16.25
CA PRO A 211 13.34 -6.26 15.44
C PRO A 211 12.03 -6.99 15.71
N PRO A 212 11.28 -7.39 14.67
CA PRO A 212 10.12 -8.26 14.80
C PRO A 212 10.53 -9.73 14.73
N ASP A 213 9.64 -10.62 15.17
CA ASP A 213 9.74 -12.03 14.81
C ASP A 213 9.45 -12.20 13.32
N ARG A 214 8.45 -11.46 12.82
CA ARG A 214 8.05 -11.47 11.40
C ARG A 214 7.43 -10.14 10.96
N TRP A 215 7.77 -9.70 9.76
CA TRP A 215 7.07 -8.56 9.14
C TRP A 215 5.71 -8.97 8.56
N LEU A 216 4.76 -8.07 8.67
CA LEU A 216 3.45 -8.12 8.03
C LEU A 216 3.32 -6.94 7.08
N PHE A 217 3.27 -7.22 5.79
CA PHE A 217 2.98 -6.23 4.76
C PHE A 217 1.51 -6.35 4.32
N LYS A 218 0.95 -5.24 3.87
CA LYS A 218 -0.39 -5.23 3.32
C LYS A 218 -0.48 -4.18 2.22
N ALA A 219 -0.57 -4.64 0.97
CA ALA A 219 -0.77 -3.76 -0.16
C ALA A 219 -1.47 -4.49 -1.32
N PRO A 220 -2.70 -4.08 -1.68
CA PRO A 220 -3.39 -4.66 -2.82
C PRO A 220 -2.63 -4.53 -4.14
N HIS A 221 -1.78 -3.51 -4.29
CA HIS A 221 -0.99 -3.29 -5.50
C HIS A 221 0.21 -4.24 -5.62
N HIS A 222 0.64 -4.92 -4.59
CA HIS A 222 1.72 -5.92 -4.64
C HIS A 222 1.46 -7.06 -5.64
N LYS A 223 0.20 -7.35 -5.93
CA LYS A 223 -0.19 -8.34 -6.96
C LYS A 223 0.43 -8.12 -8.34
N PHE A 224 0.88 -6.90 -8.64
CA PHE A 224 1.56 -6.60 -9.92
C PHE A 224 3.02 -7.04 -9.95
N HIS A 225 3.68 -7.15 -8.79
CA HIS A 225 5.15 -7.24 -8.68
C HIS A 225 5.61 -8.34 -7.71
N LEU A 226 4.87 -9.45 -7.63
CA LEU A 226 5.17 -10.56 -6.69
C LEU A 226 6.58 -11.14 -6.88
N GLU A 227 7.07 -11.21 -8.11
CA GLU A 227 8.42 -11.69 -8.42
C GLU A 227 9.50 -10.75 -7.88
N ALA A 228 9.31 -9.44 -8.01
CA ALA A 228 10.22 -8.44 -7.44
C ALA A 228 10.22 -8.49 -5.91
N ILE A 229 9.05 -8.74 -5.29
CA ILE A 229 8.95 -8.95 -3.83
C ILE A 229 9.73 -10.20 -3.41
N VAL A 230 9.54 -11.34 -4.11
CA VAL A 230 10.26 -12.58 -3.79
C VAL A 230 11.76 -12.44 -4.04
N SER A 231 12.19 -11.67 -5.04
CA SER A 231 13.60 -11.35 -5.25
C SER A 231 14.21 -10.63 -4.04
N ALA A 232 13.48 -9.67 -3.46
CA ALA A 232 13.92 -8.96 -2.26
C ALA A 232 13.75 -9.78 -0.97
N TYR A 233 12.69 -10.58 -0.89
CA TYR A 233 12.29 -11.38 0.28
C TYR A 233 12.05 -12.84 -0.13
N PRO A 234 13.11 -13.65 -0.27
CA PRO A 234 12.99 -15.03 -0.80
C PRO A 234 12.04 -15.94 -0.01
N ASP A 235 11.86 -15.64 1.28
CA ASP A 235 10.98 -16.40 2.18
C ASP A 235 9.57 -15.79 2.29
N ALA A 236 9.21 -14.81 1.46
CA ALA A 236 7.89 -14.17 1.50
C ALA A 236 6.76 -15.17 1.23
N ARG A 237 5.68 -15.04 1.98
CA ARG A 237 4.42 -15.79 1.81
C ARG A 237 3.27 -14.82 1.65
N PHE A 238 2.30 -15.16 0.82
CA PHE A 238 1.24 -14.26 0.40
C PHE A 238 -0.13 -14.78 0.85
N VAL A 239 -0.88 -13.94 1.55
CA VAL A 239 -2.31 -14.15 1.77
C VAL A 239 -3.07 -13.33 0.73
N MET A 240 -3.68 -13.98 -0.24
CA MET A 240 -4.39 -13.32 -1.33
C MET A 240 -5.90 -13.32 -1.07
N THR A 241 -6.49 -12.13 -1.03
CA THR A 241 -7.91 -11.99 -0.71
C THR A 241 -8.76 -11.82 -1.96
N HIS A 242 -9.94 -12.45 -1.98
CA HIS A 242 -10.82 -12.54 -3.14
C HIS A 242 -12.25 -12.09 -2.83
N ARG A 243 -12.87 -11.40 -3.82
CA ARG A 243 -14.26 -10.97 -3.76
C ARG A 243 -14.80 -10.73 -5.18
N ASP A 244 -16.13 -10.75 -5.35
CA ASP A 244 -16.81 -10.45 -6.61
C ASP A 244 -16.34 -9.10 -7.21
N PRO A 245 -15.74 -9.07 -8.41
CA PRO A 245 -15.29 -7.84 -9.07
C PRO A 245 -16.40 -6.82 -9.25
N ALA A 246 -17.65 -7.26 -9.42
CA ALA A 246 -18.81 -6.38 -9.53
C ALA A 246 -19.09 -5.57 -8.23
N LYS A 247 -18.58 -6.02 -7.08
CA LYS A 247 -18.61 -5.27 -5.81
C LYS A 247 -17.32 -4.49 -5.60
N VAL A 248 -16.17 -5.05 -5.99
CA VAL A 248 -14.85 -4.48 -5.78
C VAL A 248 -14.63 -3.23 -6.62
N VAL A 249 -14.81 -3.33 -7.94
CA VAL A 249 -14.40 -2.27 -8.88
C VAL A 249 -15.17 -0.97 -8.63
N PRO A 250 -16.51 -0.95 -8.52
CA PRO A 250 -17.24 0.28 -8.22
C PRO A 250 -16.93 0.84 -6.82
N SER A 251 -16.71 -0.03 -5.83
CA SER A 251 -16.33 0.40 -4.48
C SER A 251 -14.98 1.09 -4.44
N TRP A 252 -14.03 0.58 -5.22
CA TRP A 252 -12.71 1.18 -5.33
C TRP A 252 -12.74 2.48 -6.13
N ALA A 253 -13.49 2.53 -7.24
CA ALA A 253 -13.70 3.73 -8.03
C ALA A 253 -14.30 4.87 -7.17
N SER A 254 -15.27 4.52 -6.33
CA SER A 254 -15.90 5.47 -5.40
C SER A 254 -14.91 6.01 -4.36
N LEU A 255 -14.08 5.17 -3.77
CA LEU A 255 -13.04 5.63 -2.84
C LEU A 255 -12.02 6.53 -3.54
N VAL A 256 -11.52 6.12 -4.69
CA VAL A 256 -10.53 6.91 -5.45
C VAL A 256 -11.11 8.25 -5.88
N SER A 257 -12.37 8.30 -6.33
CA SER A 257 -13.03 9.57 -6.69
C SER A 257 -13.18 10.53 -5.52
N ALA A 258 -13.30 10.01 -4.29
CA ALA A 258 -13.39 10.84 -3.09
C ALA A 258 -12.05 11.46 -2.67
N ILE A 259 -10.93 10.80 -3.00
CA ILE A 259 -9.58 11.27 -2.65
C ILE A 259 -8.87 11.97 -3.82
N PHE A 260 -9.34 11.84 -5.06
CA PHE A 260 -8.76 12.57 -6.20
C PHE A 260 -8.96 14.07 -6.02
N PRO A 261 -7.90 14.86 -5.88
CA PRO A 261 -8.02 16.30 -6.00
C PRO A 261 -8.32 16.65 -7.47
N ALA A 262 -9.35 17.43 -7.69
CA ALA A 262 -9.61 18.04 -9.00
C ALA A 262 -9.60 19.54 -8.84
N ALA A 263 -9.00 20.26 -9.79
CA ALA A 263 -8.96 21.72 -9.76
C ALA A 263 -10.37 22.33 -9.70
N ASP A 264 -11.33 21.73 -10.42
CA ASP A 264 -12.71 22.22 -10.56
C ASP A 264 -13.73 21.33 -9.86
N GLY A 265 -13.33 20.29 -9.12
CA GLY A 265 -14.25 19.32 -8.52
C GLY A 265 -15.00 18.45 -9.53
N VAL A 266 -14.61 18.49 -10.80
CA VAL A 266 -15.23 17.70 -11.88
C VAL A 266 -14.30 16.56 -12.29
N HIS A 267 -14.80 15.35 -12.13
CA HIS A 267 -14.09 14.13 -12.60
C HIS A 267 -14.90 13.48 -13.72
N ASP A 268 -14.21 13.01 -14.76
CA ASP A 268 -14.80 12.02 -15.66
C ASP A 268 -14.88 10.67 -14.96
N LEU A 269 -15.97 10.46 -14.24
CA LEU A 269 -16.21 9.24 -13.47
C LEU A 269 -16.27 7.98 -14.35
N HIS A 270 -16.73 8.11 -15.59
CA HIS A 270 -16.75 6.99 -16.53
C HIS A 270 -15.34 6.62 -17.00
N ARG A 271 -14.48 7.61 -17.24
CA ARG A 271 -13.06 7.37 -17.50
C ARG A 271 -12.39 6.69 -16.29
N LEU A 272 -12.62 7.24 -15.11
CA LEU A 272 -12.09 6.67 -13.87
C LEU A 272 -12.53 5.22 -13.69
N GLY A 273 -13.80 4.90 -13.90
CA GLY A 273 -14.32 3.55 -13.81
C GLY A 273 -13.61 2.57 -14.76
N ARG A 274 -13.43 2.97 -16.03
CA ARG A 274 -12.70 2.15 -17.02
C ARG A 274 -11.25 1.93 -16.61
N GLU A 275 -10.53 3.03 -16.28
CA GLU A 275 -9.11 2.95 -15.90
C GLU A 275 -8.90 2.06 -14.67
N ILE A 276 -9.78 2.16 -13.66
CA ILE A 276 -9.74 1.32 -12.48
C ILE A 276 -10.03 -0.14 -12.82
N SER A 277 -11.06 -0.40 -13.63
CA SER A 277 -11.37 -1.78 -14.04
C SER A 277 -10.19 -2.41 -14.77
N ASP A 278 -9.63 -1.72 -15.76
CA ASP A 278 -8.50 -2.21 -16.54
C ASP A 278 -7.25 -2.41 -15.67
N HIS A 279 -6.99 -1.48 -14.75
CA HIS A 279 -5.87 -1.58 -13.82
C HIS A 279 -6.00 -2.81 -12.91
N LEU A 280 -7.14 -3.00 -12.26
CA LEU A 280 -7.34 -4.12 -11.34
C LEU A 280 -7.31 -5.47 -12.09
N ARG A 281 -7.88 -5.51 -13.30
CA ARG A 281 -7.85 -6.70 -14.17
C ARG A 281 -6.42 -7.07 -14.56
N ALA A 282 -5.63 -6.08 -15.02
CA ALA A 282 -4.22 -6.29 -15.35
C ALA A 282 -3.44 -6.84 -14.15
N GLY A 283 -3.67 -6.30 -12.95
CA GLY A 283 -3.03 -6.80 -11.72
C GLY A 283 -3.36 -8.24 -11.40
N MET A 284 -4.59 -8.71 -11.66
CA MET A 284 -4.93 -10.12 -11.46
C MET A 284 -4.29 -11.03 -12.51
N HIS A 285 -4.13 -10.57 -13.76
CA HIS A 285 -3.33 -11.31 -14.75
C HIS A 285 -1.87 -11.42 -14.33
N SER A 286 -1.25 -10.32 -13.88
CA SER A 286 0.13 -10.34 -13.36
C SER A 286 0.28 -11.29 -12.18
N ALA A 287 -0.67 -11.26 -11.23
CA ALA A 287 -0.65 -12.15 -10.07
C ALA A 287 -0.72 -13.63 -10.46
N LEU A 288 -1.60 -13.99 -11.38
CA LEU A 288 -1.73 -15.38 -11.85
C LEU A 288 -0.46 -15.85 -12.58
N ALA A 289 0.12 -14.99 -13.42
CA ALA A 289 1.37 -15.30 -14.11
C ALA A 289 2.52 -15.52 -13.12
N ALA A 290 2.67 -14.63 -12.13
CA ALA A 290 3.70 -14.75 -11.09
C ALA A 290 3.51 -15.99 -10.22
N ARG A 291 2.27 -16.32 -9.80
CA ARG A 291 1.99 -17.52 -8.99
C ARG A 291 2.43 -18.80 -9.69
N SER A 292 2.18 -18.91 -10.99
CA SER A 292 2.58 -20.09 -11.78
C SER A 292 4.11 -20.31 -11.80
N GLN A 293 4.89 -19.26 -11.59
CA GLN A 293 6.36 -19.30 -11.57
C GLN A 293 6.91 -19.46 -10.16
N LEU A 294 6.31 -18.79 -9.18
CA LEU A 294 6.77 -18.74 -7.79
C LEU A 294 6.39 -20.00 -6.98
N GLY A 295 5.39 -20.75 -7.42
CA GLY A 295 4.85 -21.92 -6.73
C GLY A 295 3.66 -21.59 -5.81
N GLU A 296 2.61 -22.41 -5.91
CA GLU A 296 1.33 -22.21 -5.19
C GLU A 296 1.47 -22.36 -3.65
N ASP A 297 2.49 -23.07 -3.17
CA ASP A 297 2.77 -23.26 -1.75
C ASP A 297 3.09 -21.95 -1.00
N ARG A 298 3.45 -20.89 -1.73
CA ARG A 298 3.67 -19.55 -1.17
C ARG A 298 2.38 -18.78 -0.93
N PHE A 299 1.24 -19.25 -1.44
CA PHE A 299 -0.02 -18.53 -1.44
C PHE A 299 -1.08 -19.22 -0.61
N LEU A 300 -1.83 -18.43 0.15
CA LEU A 300 -3.07 -18.84 0.78
C LEU A 300 -4.20 -17.93 0.31
N ASP A 301 -5.21 -18.50 -0.29
CA ASP A 301 -6.38 -17.77 -0.75
C ASP A 301 -7.42 -17.63 0.36
N VAL A 302 -7.94 -16.40 0.52
CA VAL A 302 -8.93 -16.02 1.52
C VAL A 302 -10.10 -15.33 0.85
N HIS A 303 -11.29 -15.91 0.91
CA HIS A 303 -12.48 -15.28 0.36
C HIS A 303 -13.09 -14.28 1.35
N HIS A 304 -13.46 -13.10 0.85
CA HIS A 304 -14.10 -12.06 1.65
C HIS A 304 -15.30 -12.57 2.44
N ARG A 305 -16.12 -13.45 1.82
CA ARG A 305 -17.30 -14.04 2.46
C ARG A 305 -16.93 -14.88 3.68
N GLU A 306 -15.86 -15.68 3.58
CA GLU A 306 -15.36 -16.50 4.68
C GLU A 306 -14.82 -15.62 5.81
N LEU A 307 -13.98 -14.65 5.46
CA LEU A 307 -13.40 -13.69 6.41
C LEU A 307 -14.51 -12.91 7.15
N ALA A 308 -15.57 -12.50 6.45
CA ALA A 308 -16.68 -11.77 7.04
C ALA A 308 -17.57 -12.64 7.94
N ALA A 309 -17.76 -13.91 7.57
CA ALA A 309 -18.61 -14.85 8.31
C ALA A 309 -17.90 -15.43 9.55
N ASP A 310 -16.63 -15.81 9.40
CA ASP A 310 -15.79 -16.38 10.46
C ASP A 310 -14.35 -15.84 10.41
N PRO A 311 -14.10 -14.64 10.91
CA PRO A 311 -12.76 -14.08 10.94
C PRO A 311 -11.80 -14.91 11.81
N ILE A 312 -12.31 -15.54 12.86
CA ILE A 312 -11.50 -16.34 13.79
C ILE A 312 -11.04 -17.65 13.12
N GLY A 313 -11.93 -18.39 12.49
CA GLY A 313 -11.56 -19.60 11.76
C GLY A 313 -10.65 -19.28 10.56
N THR A 314 -10.87 -18.14 9.90
CA THR A 314 -9.99 -17.68 8.81
C THR A 314 -8.58 -17.42 9.32
N LEU A 315 -8.42 -16.73 10.44
CA LEU A 315 -7.11 -16.51 11.06
C LEU A 315 -6.46 -17.81 11.51
N GLN A 316 -7.21 -18.73 12.14
CA GLN A 316 -6.67 -20.03 12.53
C GLN A 316 -6.05 -20.74 11.31
N ARG A 317 -6.75 -20.77 10.17
CA ARG A 317 -6.25 -21.35 8.91
C ARG A 317 -4.96 -20.67 8.42
N ILE A 318 -4.87 -19.35 8.57
CA ILE A 318 -3.65 -18.61 8.21
C ILE A 318 -2.48 -18.99 9.12
N TYR A 319 -2.69 -19.06 10.44
CA TYR A 319 -1.64 -19.45 11.39
C TYR A 319 -1.19 -20.89 11.17
N ASP A 320 -2.11 -21.81 10.95
CA ASP A 320 -1.81 -23.22 10.64
C ASP A 320 -0.94 -23.34 9.36
N TRP A 321 -1.33 -22.58 8.31
CA TRP A 321 -0.57 -22.55 7.06
C TRP A 321 0.82 -21.94 7.21
N LEU A 322 0.96 -20.91 8.06
CA LEU A 322 2.26 -20.31 8.38
C LEU A 322 3.12 -21.19 9.30
N GLY A 323 2.52 -22.20 9.93
CA GLY A 323 3.18 -23.01 10.97
C GLY A 323 3.48 -22.22 12.24
N LEU A 324 2.60 -21.27 12.59
CA LEU A 324 2.72 -20.42 13.77
C LEU A 324 1.74 -20.82 14.85
N GLU A 325 2.14 -20.69 16.11
CA GLU A 325 1.20 -20.76 17.22
C GLU A 325 0.30 -19.51 17.23
N TRP A 326 -0.99 -19.72 17.51
CA TRP A 326 -1.93 -18.63 17.74
C TRP A 326 -2.34 -18.59 19.21
N PRO A 327 -1.69 -17.77 20.04
CA PRO A 327 -1.86 -17.78 21.48
C PRO A 327 -3.26 -17.36 21.92
N ALA A 328 -3.82 -18.03 22.93
CA ALA A 328 -5.16 -17.74 23.46
C ALA A 328 -5.37 -16.26 23.90
N PRO A 329 -4.37 -15.54 24.45
CA PRO A 329 -4.52 -14.10 24.72
C PRO A 329 -4.76 -13.29 23.44
N VAL A 330 -4.01 -13.57 22.37
CA VAL A 330 -4.15 -12.91 21.06
C VAL A 330 -5.53 -13.18 20.48
N GLN A 331 -6.00 -14.43 20.51
CA GLN A 331 -7.35 -14.79 20.07
C GLN A 331 -8.43 -13.95 20.78
N ARG A 332 -8.29 -13.73 22.09
CA ARG A 332 -9.24 -12.88 22.85
C ARG A 332 -9.20 -11.43 22.38
N THR A 333 -8.01 -10.87 22.15
CA THR A 333 -7.85 -9.50 21.64
C THR A 333 -8.48 -9.35 20.26
N VAL A 334 -8.25 -10.30 19.37
CA VAL A 334 -8.85 -10.31 18.03
C VAL A 334 -10.38 -10.42 18.10
N ARG A 335 -10.93 -11.29 18.96
CA ARG A 335 -12.41 -11.40 19.16
C ARG A 335 -12.99 -10.07 19.62
N ALA A 336 -12.36 -9.44 20.61
CA ALA A 336 -12.79 -8.14 21.13
C ALA A 336 -12.76 -7.06 20.03
N TRP A 337 -11.73 -7.06 19.19
CA TRP A 337 -11.65 -6.16 18.04
C TRP A 337 -12.77 -6.41 17.03
N CYS A 338 -13.05 -7.67 16.67
CA CYS A 338 -14.14 -8.04 15.77
C CYS A 338 -15.51 -7.59 16.30
N ASP A 339 -15.76 -7.76 17.62
CA ASP A 339 -17.01 -7.34 18.25
C ASP A 339 -17.19 -5.81 18.22
N ALA A 340 -16.10 -5.05 18.39
CA ALA A 340 -16.10 -3.59 18.36
C ALA A 340 -16.21 -3.03 16.92
N ASN A 341 -15.78 -3.78 15.89
CA ASN A 341 -15.68 -3.32 14.51
C ASN A 341 -16.58 -4.12 13.55
N ARG A 342 -17.79 -4.46 13.96
CA ARG A 342 -18.75 -5.18 13.12
C ARG A 342 -19.04 -4.39 11.84
N SER A 343 -19.25 -5.12 10.73
CA SER A 343 -19.58 -4.53 9.43
C SER A 343 -20.74 -3.52 9.55
N GLY A 344 -20.55 -2.31 9.00
CA GLY A 344 -21.54 -1.23 9.06
C GLY A 344 -21.41 -0.28 10.27
N ALA A 345 -20.52 -0.54 11.25
CA ALA A 345 -20.32 0.32 12.41
C ALA A 345 -19.88 1.76 12.06
N HIS A 346 -19.26 1.95 10.89
CA HIS A 346 -18.72 3.25 10.45
C HIS A 346 -19.55 3.93 9.35
N GLY A 347 -20.80 3.48 9.12
CA GLY A 347 -21.68 4.01 8.09
C GLY A 347 -21.57 3.26 6.74
N ALA A 348 -22.57 3.46 5.87
CA ALA A 348 -22.59 2.90 4.53
C ALA A 348 -22.31 4.01 3.51
N HIS A 349 -21.18 3.94 2.85
CA HIS A 349 -20.91 4.77 1.68
C HIS A 349 -21.79 4.28 0.52
N ARG A 350 -22.57 5.21 -0.08
CA ARG A 350 -23.51 4.87 -1.16
C ARG A 350 -22.92 5.24 -2.51
N TYR A 351 -22.83 4.28 -3.40
CA TYR A 351 -22.40 4.43 -4.79
C TYR A 351 -23.15 3.41 -5.66
N THR A 352 -23.18 3.64 -6.97
CA THR A 352 -23.66 2.64 -7.95
C THR A 352 -22.58 2.40 -9.01
N ALA A 353 -22.61 1.24 -9.66
CA ALA A 353 -21.66 0.94 -10.73
C ALA A 353 -21.88 1.87 -11.94
N GLU A 354 -23.13 2.22 -12.21
CA GLU A 354 -23.54 3.06 -13.33
C GLU A 354 -22.97 4.48 -13.23
N GLN A 355 -22.75 5.03 -12.02
CA GLN A 355 -22.08 6.32 -11.84
C GLN A 355 -20.67 6.35 -12.47
N PHE A 356 -20.03 5.18 -12.54
CA PHE A 356 -18.70 4.99 -13.12
C PHE A 356 -18.73 4.40 -14.53
N GLY A 357 -19.91 4.35 -15.17
CA GLY A 357 -20.10 3.74 -16.49
C GLY A 357 -19.84 2.24 -16.50
N LEU A 358 -20.01 1.57 -15.37
CA LEU A 358 -19.76 0.13 -15.18
C LEU A 358 -21.09 -0.63 -15.05
N SER A 359 -21.08 -1.92 -15.41
CA SER A 359 -22.20 -2.83 -15.12
C SER A 359 -21.68 -4.13 -14.51
N ALA A 360 -22.46 -4.71 -13.58
CA ALA A 360 -22.08 -5.94 -12.90
C ALA A 360 -21.87 -7.11 -13.90
N ALA A 361 -22.72 -7.20 -14.92
CA ALA A 361 -22.63 -8.25 -15.93
C ALA A 361 -21.33 -8.14 -16.75
N GLN A 362 -20.97 -6.92 -17.18
CA GLN A 362 -19.73 -6.68 -17.92
C GLN A 362 -18.51 -6.97 -17.05
N LEU A 363 -18.47 -6.46 -15.81
CA LEU A 363 -17.36 -6.73 -14.89
C LEU A 363 -17.16 -8.23 -14.65
N ARG A 364 -18.22 -8.98 -14.42
CA ARG A 364 -18.11 -10.44 -14.24
C ARG A 364 -17.62 -11.15 -15.50
N SER A 365 -18.02 -10.67 -16.69
CA SER A 365 -17.50 -11.17 -17.97
C SER A 365 -16.02 -10.87 -18.14
N ASP A 366 -15.58 -9.63 -17.87
CA ASP A 366 -14.19 -9.20 -18.02
C ASP A 366 -13.22 -9.89 -17.04
N TYR A 367 -13.76 -10.31 -15.89
CA TYR A 367 -13.02 -11.02 -14.84
C TYR A 367 -13.35 -12.52 -14.74
N ASP A 368 -13.99 -13.12 -15.77
CA ASP A 368 -14.37 -14.54 -15.76
C ASP A 368 -13.18 -15.46 -15.48
N PHE A 369 -11.98 -15.15 -16.03
CA PHE A 369 -10.74 -15.87 -15.76
C PHE A 369 -10.40 -15.92 -14.26
N TYR A 370 -10.56 -14.81 -13.56
CA TYR A 370 -10.30 -14.67 -12.12
C TYR A 370 -11.38 -15.37 -11.29
N ILE A 371 -12.65 -15.15 -11.63
CA ILE A 371 -13.79 -15.73 -10.94
C ILE A 371 -13.70 -17.25 -10.95
N ARG A 372 -13.41 -17.84 -12.12
CA ARG A 372 -13.29 -19.30 -12.26
C ARG A 372 -12.04 -19.87 -11.60
N HIS A 373 -10.90 -19.17 -11.72
CA HIS A 373 -9.64 -19.68 -11.18
C HIS A 373 -9.70 -19.79 -9.65
N PHE A 374 -10.28 -18.78 -8.98
CA PHE A 374 -10.35 -18.73 -7.52
C PHE A 374 -11.70 -19.15 -6.94
N ASP A 375 -12.64 -19.65 -7.75
CA ASP A 375 -14.00 -19.98 -7.33
C ASP A 375 -14.69 -18.84 -6.56
N VAL A 376 -14.61 -17.63 -7.11
CA VAL A 376 -15.12 -16.42 -6.45
C VAL A 376 -16.65 -16.44 -6.46
N ALA A 377 -17.26 -16.41 -5.28
CA ALA A 377 -18.71 -16.35 -5.15
C ALA A 377 -19.25 -15.02 -5.68
N ILE A 378 -20.32 -15.11 -6.48
CA ILE A 378 -21.08 -13.97 -6.98
C ILE A 378 -21.92 -13.40 -5.84
N GLU A 379 -21.84 -12.08 -5.63
CA GLU A 379 -22.62 -11.35 -4.62
C GLU A 379 -23.81 -10.63 -5.27
N GLU A 380 -25.02 -10.75 -4.67
CA GLU A 380 -26.23 -10.03 -5.11
C GLU A 380 -26.19 -8.52 -4.79
#